data_46d0e38828767109105d20d10927772e
#
_entry.id   46d0e38828767109105d20d10927772e
#
_cell.length_a   1.000
_cell.length_b   1.000
_cell.length_c   1.000
_cell.angle_alpha   90.00
_cell.angle_beta   90.00
_cell.angle_gamma   90.00
#
_symmetry.space_group_name_H-M   'P 1'
#
loop_
_entity.id
_entity.type
_entity.pdbx_description
1 polymer ?
#
loop_
_entity_poly.entity_id
_entity_poly.type
_entity_poly.pdbx_seq_one_letter_code
_entity_poly.pdbx_strand_id
1 'polypeptide(L)'
;MLEMLSMPQTFRRISMPLLILLFLFSGLLTACGAKTSEDEHNLAMASLDEMPADVQNAPVAVQQAYQFNVANPDVMTHIPCYCGCGSMGHTSNYSCYVSGVGADGKVNYDTHALGCSICVDITQDTMRLLKQGKTVPEIKAYVDQTYAQYGPSNMP
;
A
#
# COMPACT_ATOMS: atom_id res chain seq x y z
N MET A 1 -45.77 -59.92 21.40
CA MET A 1 -45.69 -60.28 19.99
C MET A 1 -44.87 -59.20 19.31
N LEU A 2 -43.56 -59.43 19.12
CA LEU A 2 -42.65 -58.57 18.38
C LEU A 2 -42.47 -59.17 17.00
N GLU A 3 -42.99 -58.53 16.00
CA GLU A 3 -42.64 -58.83 14.61
C GLU A 3 -41.33 -58.12 14.22
N MET A 4 -40.32 -58.90 14.06
CA MET A 4 -39.04 -58.48 13.49
C MET A 4 -39.22 -58.30 11.99
N LEU A 5 -39.22 -57.07 11.52
CA LEU A 5 -39.14 -56.69 10.12
C LEU A 5 -37.77 -57.05 9.58
N SER A 6 -37.71 -58.18 8.85
CA SER A 6 -36.54 -58.66 8.11
C SER A 6 -36.33 -57.74 6.88
N MET A 7 -35.35 -56.89 6.91
CA MET A 7 -34.92 -56.16 5.70
C MET A 7 -34.24 -57.09 4.68
N PRO A 8 -34.59 -57.03 3.40
CA PRO A 8 -34.01 -57.89 2.38
C PRO A 8 -32.52 -57.58 2.17
N GLN A 9 -31.70 -58.63 2.17
CA GLN A 9 -30.24 -58.57 2.07
C GLN A 9 -29.70 -57.90 0.76
N THR A 10 -30.55 -57.69 -0.21
CA THR A 10 -30.20 -57.02 -1.48
C THR A 10 -29.87 -55.51 -1.32
N PHE A 11 -30.41 -54.85 -0.29
CA PHE A 11 -30.13 -53.43 -0.04
C PHE A 11 -28.76 -53.17 0.58
N ARG A 12 -28.14 -54.19 1.19
CA ARG A 12 -26.87 -54.09 1.90
C ARG A 12 -25.65 -54.18 0.97
N ARG A 13 -25.84 -54.69 -0.27
CA ARG A 13 -24.70 -54.85 -1.21
C ARG A 13 -24.49 -53.69 -2.15
N ILE A 14 -25.48 -52.75 -2.28
CA ILE A 14 -25.38 -51.65 -3.24
C ILE A 14 -24.84 -50.36 -2.55
N SER A 15 -25.00 -50.23 -1.24
CA SER A 15 -24.60 -49.01 -0.53
C SER A 15 -23.09 -48.88 -0.28
N MET A 16 -22.36 -50.01 -0.22
CA MET A 16 -20.91 -49.98 0.10
C MET A 16 -20.05 -49.45 -1.05
N PRO A 17 -20.24 -49.88 -2.33
CA PRO A 17 -19.46 -49.27 -3.42
C PRO A 17 -19.85 -47.81 -3.73
N LEU A 18 -21.13 -47.44 -3.49
CA LEU A 18 -21.59 -46.07 -3.71
C LEU A 18 -20.97 -45.10 -2.67
N LEU A 19 -20.83 -45.54 -1.42
CA LEU A 19 -20.18 -44.78 -0.36
C LEU A 19 -18.67 -44.60 -0.64
N ILE A 20 -18.00 -45.62 -1.13
CA ILE A 20 -16.58 -45.55 -1.50
C ILE A 20 -16.38 -44.57 -2.69
N LEU A 21 -17.29 -44.62 -3.68
CA LEU A 21 -17.24 -43.68 -4.82
C LEU A 21 -17.46 -42.24 -4.41
N LEU A 22 -18.35 -41.97 -3.44
CA LEU A 22 -18.56 -40.63 -2.90
C LEU A 22 -17.32 -40.11 -2.15
N PHE A 23 -16.62 -40.97 -1.41
CA PHE A 23 -15.38 -40.58 -0.70
C PHE A 23 -14.21 -40.34 -1.65
N LEU A 24 -14.12 -41.04 -2.78
CA LEU A 24 -13.09 -40.82 -3.79
C LEU A 24 -13.30 -39.53 -4.59
N PHE A 25 -14.57 -39.05 -4.71
CA PHE A 25 -14.89 -37.81 -5.41
C PHE A 25 -14.72 -36.56 -4.53
N SER A 26 -14.71 -36.73 -3.20
CA SER A 26 -14.51 -35.61 -2.23
C SER A 26 -13.05 -35.15 -2.12
N GLY A 27 -12.11 -35.93 -2.69
CA GLY A 27 -10.67 -35.62 -2.62
C GLY A 27 -10.15 -34.66 -3.69
N LEU A 28 -10.96 -34.26 -4.70
CA LEU A 28 -10.51 -33.45 -5.83
C LEU A 28 -10.90 -31.96 -5.75
N LEU A 29 -11.50 -31.52 -4.64
CA LEU A 29 -11.92 -30.12 -4.46
C LEU A 29 -10.99 -29.30 -3.55
N THR A 30 -9.81 -29.79 -3.22
CA THR A 30 -8.83 -29.06 -2.41
C THR A 30 -7.60 -28.70 -3.22
N ALA A 31 -7.74 -27.86 -4.24
CA ALA A 31 -6.58 -27.22 -4.87
C ALA A 31 -6.98 -25.94 -5.64
N CYS A 32 -7.71 -25.06 -4.99
CA CYS A 32 -7.65 -23.63 -5.29
C CYS A 32 -7.36 -22.91 -3.97
N GLY A 33 -6.20 -23.21 -3.39
CA GLY A 33 -5.51 -22.27 -2.55
C GLY A 33 -5.09 -21.13 -3.46
N ALA A 34 -5.95 -20.11 -3.61
CA ALA A 34 -5.49 -18.80 -3.97
C ALA A 34 -4.40 -18.47 -2.94
N LYS A 35 -3.13 -18.59 -3.34
CA LYS A 35 -2.07 -17.83 -2.70
C LYS A 35 -2.49 -16.38 -2.90
N THR A 36 -3.20 -15.81 -1.93
CA THR A 36 -3.05 -14.40 -1.65
C THR A 36 -1.56 -14.26 -1.35
N SER A 37 -0.82 -13.86 -2.36
CA SER A 37 0.49 -13.25 -2.14
C SER A 37 0.18 -11.98 -1.35
N GLU A 38 0.18 -12.10 -0.03
CA GLU A 38 0.45 -11.01 0.89
C GLU A 38 1.95 -10.67 0.77
N ASP A 39 2.40 -10.34 -0.44
CA ASP A 39 3.39 -9.32 -0.66
C ASP A 39 2.65 -7.99 -0.52
N GLU A 40 2.19 -7.70 0.68
CA GLU A 40 2.02 -6.33 1.11
C GLU A 40 3.40 -5.72 0.93
N HIS A 41 3.57 -4.92 -0.14
CA HIS A 41 4.78 -4.13 -0.35
C HIS A 41 4.93 -3.26 0.88
N ASN A 42 5.73 -3.76 1.84
CA ASN A 42 6.01 -3.05 3.07
C ASN A 42 6.87 -1.85 2.68
N LEU A 43 6.24 -0.67 2.65
CA LEU A 43 6.91 0.57 2.27
C LEU A 43 8.01 0.87 3.29
N ALA A 44 9.19 1.25 2.82
CA ALA A 44 10.24 1.74 3.69
C ALA A 44 9.76 3.02 4.40
N MET A 45 9.98 3.09 5.71
CA MET A 45 9.62 4.23 6.55
C MET A 45 10.82 4.58 7.41
N ALA A 46 11.22 5.85 7.44
CA ALA A 46 12.26 6.32 8.34
C ALA A 46 11.74 6.36 9.79
N SER A 47 12.64 6.30 10.77
CA SER A 47 12.26 6.39 12.19
C SER A 47 11.70 7.76 12.53
N LEU A 48 10.54 7.78 13.21
CA LEU A 48 9.91 9.01 13.66
C LEU A 48 10.76 9.71 14.74
N ASP A 49 11.44 8.93 15.58
CA ASP A 49 12.25 9.45 16.70
C ASP A 49 13.48 10.27 16.23
N GLU A 50 13.88 10.08 14.97
CA GLU A 50 15.00 10.82 14.36
C GLU A 50 14.56 12.13 13.69
N MET A 51 13.25 12.41 13.68
CA MET A 51 12.68 13.57 13.02
C MET A 51 12.58 14.77 13.96
N PRO A 52 12.46 16.01 13.42
CA PRO A 52 12.23 17.20 14.24
C PRO A 52 10.99 17.08 15.12
N ALA A 53 10.99 17.74 16.27
CA ALA A 53 9.90 17.72 17.22
C ALA A 53 8.55 18.17 16.59
N ASP A 54 8.58 19.12 15.67
CA ASP A 54 7.37 19.60 14.96
C ASP A 54 6.74 18.48 14.12
N VAL A 55 7.55 17.63 13.51
CA VAL A 55 7.08 16.46 12.78
C VAL A 55 6.55 15.40 13.75
N GLN A 56 7.28 15.13 14.85
CA GLN A 56 6.88 14.14 15.85
C GLN A 56 5.53 14.49 16.52
N ASN A 57 5.21 15.78 16.63
CA ASN A 57 3.95 16.26 17.23
C ASN A 57 2.85 16.54 16.19
N ALA A 58 3.12 16.33 14.89
CA ALA A 58 2.15 16.56 13.83
C ALA A 58 1.06 15.46 13.79
N PRO A 59 -0.06 15.66 13.07
CA PRO A 59 -1.02 14.60 12.79
C PRO A 59 -0.37 13.36 12.14
N VAL A 60 -0.89 12.17 12.43
CA VAL A 60 -0.30 10.89 11.98
C VAL A 60 -0.05 10.84 10.47
N ALA A 61 -0.98 11.37 9.66
CA ALA A 61 -0.81 11.40 8.20
C ALA A 61 0.41 12.24 7.77
N VAL A 62 0.68 13.32 8.47
CA VAL A 62 1.86 14.18 8.24
C VAL A 62 3.14 13.46 8.66
N GLN A 63 3.15 12.83 9.85
CA GLN A 63 4.28 12.04 10.33
C GLN A 63 4.65 10.95 9.31
N GLN A 64 3.67 10.17 8.86
CA GLN A 64 3.86 9.12 7.86
C GLN A 64 4.39 9.67 6.54
N ALA A 65 3.91 10.83 6.11
CA ALA A 65 4.39 11.45 4.89
C ALA A 65 5.87 11.86 4.98
N TYR A 66 6.33 12.40 6.11
CA TYR A 66 7.75 12.68 6.36
C TYR A 66 8.58 11.40 6.40
N GLN A 67 8.14 10.39 7.18
CA GLN A 67 8.83 9.11 7.28
C GLN A 67 9.00 8.44 5.92
N PHE A 68 7.96 8.48 5.09
CA PHE A 68 7.98 7.90 3.76
C PHE A 68 8.92 8.67 2.82
N ASN A 69 8.83 10.00 2.77
CA ASN A 69 9.68 10.82 1.91
C ASN A 69 11.17 10.62 2.23
N VAL A 70 11.55 10.62 3.50
CA VAL A 70 12.94 10.41 3.92
C VAL A 70 13.46 9.04 3.52
N ALA A 71 12.64 8.01 3.60
CA ALA A 71 13.03 6.63 3.29
C ALA A 71 13.00 6.30 1.79
N ASN A 72 12.30 7.09 0.95
CA ASN A 72 12.08 6.78 -0.48
C ASN A 72 12.41 7.97 -1.40
N PRO A 73 13.62 8.56 -1.33
CA PRO A 73 13.99 9.69 -2.18
C PRO A 73 13.98 9.35 -3.67
N ASP A 74 14.31 8.12 -4.03
CA ASP A 74 14.31 7.59 -5.39
C ASP A 74 12.92 7.55 -6.03
N VAL A 75 11.87 7.44 -5.24
CA VAL A 75 10.49 7.56 -5.69
C VAL A 75 10.05 9.02 -5.69
N MET A 76 10.18 9.69 -4.54
CA MET A 76 9.50 10.96 -4.28
C MET A 76 10.11 12.15 -5.02
N THR A 77 11.38 12.05 -5.46
CA THR A 77 12.01 13.03 -6.35
C THR A 77 11.41 13.03 -7.76
N HIS A 78 10.67 11.98 -8.14
CA HIS A 78 9.97 11.86 -9.42
C HIS A 78 8.46 12.21 -9.34
N ILE A 79 7.96 12.52 -8.16
CA ILE A 79 6.54 12.87 -7.95
C ILE A 79 6.40 14.38 -7.87
N PRO A 80 5.58 15.02 -8.72
CA PRO A 80 5.34 16.46 -8.67
C PRO A 80 4.48 16.88 -7.48
N CYS A 81 4.54 18.17 -7.15
CA CYS A 81 3.60 18.84 -6.26
C CYS A 81 2.89 19.97 -6.99
N TYR A 82 1.63 20.24 -6.60
CA TYR A 82 0.72 21.17 -7.25
C TYR A 82 0.22 22.27 -6.31
N CYS A 83 0.86 22.47 -5.17
CA CYS A 83 0.47 23.49 -4.17
C CYS A 83 1.06 24.88 -4.42
N GLY A 84 1.77 25.09 -5.54
CA GLY A 84 2.45 26.35 -5.83
C GLY A 84 3.86 26.48 -5.22
N CYS A 85 4.37 25.45 -4.55
CA CYS A 85 5.68 25.44 -3.88
C CYS A 85 6.88 25.57 -4.85
N GLY A 86 6.68 25.45 -6.15
CA GLY A 86 7.71 25.73 -7.15
C GLY A 86 8.28 27.14 -7.05
N SER A 87 7.48 28.12 -6.65
CA SER A 87 7.93 29.50 -6.39
C SER A 87 8.90 29.62 -5.21
N MET A 88 8.96 28.61 -4.34
CA MET A 88 9.88 28.50 -3.20
C MET A 88 11.15 27.73 -3.54
N GLY A 89 11.28 27.26 -4.78
CA GLY A 89 12.42 26.45 -5.25
C GLY A 89 12.24 24.95 -5.07
N HIS A 90 11.06 24.47 -4.69
CA HIS A 90 10.79 23.03 -4.64
C HIS A 90 10.62 22.46 -6.05
N THR A 91 11.33 21.38 -6.35
CA THR A 91 11.38 20.76 -7.68
C THR A 91 10.67 19.41 -7.74
N SER A 92 10.13 18.92 -6.64
CA SER A 92 9.34 17.70 -6.53
C SER A 92 8.54 17.71 -5.22
N ASN A 93 7.70 16.70 -4.99
CA ASN A 93 7.03 16.52 -3.71
C ASN A 93 8.04 16.26 -2.58
N TYR A 94 9.15 15.55 -2.88
CA TYR A 94 10.25 15.34 -1.94
C TYR A 94 10.76 16.64 -1.31
N SER A 95 10.93 17.69 -2.11
CA SER A 95 11.46 18.97 -1.65
C SER A 95 10.57 19.66 -0.60
N CYS A 96 9.30 19.27 -0.48
CA CYS A 96 8.39 19.81 0.55
C CYS A 96 8.66 19.23 1.95
N TYR A 97 9.49 18.18 2.05
CA TYR A 97 9.84 17.48 3.29
C TYR A 97 11.32 17.53 3.61
N VAL A 98 12.15 17.57 2.57
CA VAL A 98 13.61 17.51 2.68
C VAL A 98 14.22 18.62 1.84
N SER A 99 14.89 19.55 2.50
CA SER A 99 15.62 20.64 1.84
C SER A 99 17.03 20.24 1.40
N GLY A 100 17.53 19.09 1.85
CA GLY A 100 18.82 18.54 1.45
C GLY A 100 19.34 17.47 2.40
N VAL A 101 20.47 16.88 2.02
CA VAL A 101 21.24 15.94 2.87
C VAL A 101 22.65 16.48 3.02
N GLY A 102 23.09 16.62 4.26
CA GLY A 102 24.43 17.09 4.59
C GLY A 102 25.53 16.10 4.16
N ALA A 103 26.77 16.57 4.12
CA ALA A 103 27.93 15.72 3.81
C ALA A 103 28.14 14.61 4.86
N ASP A 104 27.58 14.76 6.05
CA ASP A 104 27.57 13.77 7.14
C ASP A 104 26.39 12.78 7.03
N GLY A 105 25.59 12.88 5.97
CA GLY A 105 24.41 12.04 5.75
C GLY A 105 23.15 12.49 6.50
N LYS A 106 23.22 13.58 7.27
CA LYS A 106 22.05 14.09 8.00
C LYS A 106 21.04 14.74 7.06
N VAL A 107 19.77 14.40 7.27
CA VAL A 107 18.65 15.01 6.57
C VAL A 107 18.40 16.42 7.12
N ASN A 108 18.38 17.41 6.22
CA ASN A 108 17.88 18.74 6.52
C ASN A 108 16.39 18.76 6.12
N TYR A 109 15.52 18.90 7.11
CA TYR A 109 14.08 18.88 6.90
C TYR A 109 13.57 20.22 6.36
N ASP A 110 12.58 20.14 5.48
CA ASP A 110 11.75 21.27 5.09
C ASP A 110 10.44 21.23 5.88
N THR A 111 9.92 22.39 6.30
CA THR A 111 8.72 22.48 7.11
C THR A 111 7.44 22.73 6.30
N HIS A 112 7.55 22.87 4.98
CA HIS A 112 6.42 23.23 4.12
C HIS A 112 5.25 22.25 4.25
N ALA A 113 5.53 20.96 4.27
CA ALA A 113 4.51 19.92 4.36
C ALA A 113 3.80 19.86 5.72
N LEU A 114 4.33 20.46 6.78
CA LEU A 114 3.61 20.58 8.07
C LEU A 114 2.31 21.39 7.93
N GLY A 115 2.29 22.36 7.01
CA GLY A 115 1.14 23.23 6.78
C GLY A 115 0.42 23.02 5.43
N CYS A 116 0.83 22.03 4.62
CA CYS A 116 0.31 21.87 3.27
C CYS A 116 -0.35 20.49 3.08
N SER A 117 -1.67 20.42 3.13
CA SER A 117 -2.42 19.20 2.91
C SER A 117 -2.19 18.58 1.52
N ILE A 118 -2.05 19.40 0.48
CA ILE A 118 -1.82 18.93 -0.89
C ILE A 118 -0.52 18.09 -0.97
N CYS A 119 0.55 18.54 -0.31
CA CYS A 119 1.80 17.77 -0.27
C CYS A 119 1.59 16.43 0.42
N VAL A 120 0.88 16.40 1.54
CA VAL A 120 0.58 15.21 2.33
C VAL A 120 -0.31 14.25 1.55
N ASP A 121 -1.38 14.74 0.92
CA ASP A 121 -2.32 13.93 0.14
C ASP A 121 -1.62 13.26 -1.05
N ILE A 122 -0.75 13.98 -1.78
CA ILE A 122 0.07 13.41 -2.85
C ILE A 122 0.96 12.27 -2.32
N THR A 123 1.59 12.46 -1.17
CA THR A 123 2.42 11.42 -0.56
C THR A 123 1.59 10.20 -0.15
N GLN A 124 0.44 10.41 0.49
CA GLN A 124 -0.45 9.32 0.90
C GLN A 124 -0.99 8.54 -0.31
N ASP A 125 -1.35 9.24 -1.39
CA ASP A 125 -1.75 8.59 -2.64
C ASP A 125 -0.60 7.80 -3.28
N THR A 126 0.63 8.33 -3.25
CA THR A 126 1.83 7.63 -3.72
C THR A 126 2.04 6.33 -2.94
N MET A 127 1.99 6.38 -1.60
CA MET A 127 2.10 5.22 -0.73
C MET A 127 1.03 4.16 -1.04
N ARG A 128 -0.22 4.60 -1.19
CA ARG A 128 -1.36 3.73 -1.53
C ARG A 128 -1.17 3.05 -2.88
N LEU A 129 -0.74 3.78 -3.89
CA LEU A 129 -0.56 3.27 -5.26
C LEU A 129 0.64 2.31 -5.36
N LEU A 130 1.73 2.58 -4.63
CA LEU A 130 2.86 1.65 -4.51
C LEU A 130 2.43 0.32 -3.89
N LYS A 131 1.63 0.34 -2.83
CA LYS A 131 1.05 -0.88 -2.23
C LYS A 131 0.17 -1.67 -3.22
N GLN A 132 -0.41 -0.99 -4.21
CA GLN A 132 -1.17 -1.61 -5.30
C GLN A 132 -0.27 -2.11 -6.45
N GLY A 133 1.06 -2.02 -6.31
CA GLY A 133 2.02 -2.43 -7.33
C GLY A 133 2.14 -1.48 -8.52
N LYS A 134 1.69 -0.22 -8.38
CA LYS A 134 1.85 0.79 -9.43
C LYS A 134 3.30 1.25 -9.55
N THR A 135 3.74 1.45 -10.78
CA THR A 135 5.05 2.00 -11.10
C THR A 135 5.09 3.52 -10.89
N VAL A 136 6.28 4.07 -10.65
CA VAL A 136 6.46 5.52 -10.45
C VAL A 136 5.89 6.36 -11.62
N PRO A 137 6.06 6.00 -12.90
CA PRO A 137 5.41 6.72 -14.01
C PRO A 137 3.87 6.69 -13.96
N GLU A 138 3.26 5.56 -13.56
CA GLU A 138 1.81 5.46 -13.41
C GLU A 138 1.30 6.34 -12.26
N ILE A 139 2.06 6.37 -11.15
CA ILE A 139 1.77 7.21 -9.99
C ILE A 139 1.87 8.68 -10.37
N LYS A 140 2.96 9.07 -11.07
CA LYS A 140 3.12 10.44 -11.58
C LYS A 140 1.92 10.86 -12.44
N ALA A 141 1.50 10.01 -13.38
CA ALA A 141 0.35 10.29 -14.24
C ALA A 141 -0.95 10.48 -13.44
N TYR A 142 -1.16 9.65 -12.42
CA TYR A 142 -2.29 9.81 -11.49
C TYR A 142 -2.24 11.13 -10.74
N VAL A 143 -1.07 11.50 -10.20
CA VAL A 143 -0.86 12.76 -9.47
C VAL A 143 -1.08 13.96 -10.39
N ASP A 144 -0.54 13.93 -11.61
CA ASP A 144 -0.75 14.96 -12.62
C ASP A 144 -2.25 15.17 -12.90
N GLN A 145 -2.99 14.08 -13.11
CA GLN A 145 -4.43 14.15 -13.39
C GLN A 145 -5.24 14.65 -12.20
N THR A 146 -4.90 14.23 -11.00
CA THR A 146 -5.69 14.48 -9.80
C THR A 146 -5.45 15.87 -9.23
N TYR A 147 -4.19 16.32 -9.23
CA TYR A 147 -3.76 17.50 -8.49
C TYR A 147 -3.51 18.75 -9.36
N ALA A 148 -3.48 18.65 -10.70
CA ALA A 148 -3.28 19.79 -11.59
C ALA A 148 -4.32 20.93 -11.40
N GLN A 149 -5.47 20.64 -10.84
CA GLN A 149 -6.51 21.63 -10.52
C GLN A 149 -6.10 22.61 -9.41
N TYR A 150 -5.10 22.32 -8.59
CA TYR A 150 -4.66 23.15 -7.48
C TYR A 150 -3.57 24.14 -7.88
N GLY A 151 -2.86 23.93 -8.99
CA GLY A 151 -1.82 24.84 -9.47
C GLY A 151 -0.92 24.17 -10.51
N PRO A 152 0.14 24.87 -10.96
CA PRO A 152 1.12 24.29 -11.86
C PRO A 152 2.00 23.26 -11.14
N SER A 153 2.51 22.28 -11.92
CA SER A 153 3.55 21.36 -11.45
C SER A 153 4.79 22.15 -11.01
N ASN A 154 5.40 21.72 -9.89
CA ASN A 154 6.70 22.23 -9.46
C ASN A 154 7.88 21.50 -10.13
N MET A 155 7.61 20.45 -10.89
CA MET A 155 8.63 19.80 -11.75
C MET A 155 8.74 20.54 -13.09
N PRO A 156 9.96 20.62 -13.67
CA PRO A 156 10.17 21.20 -14.98
C PRO A 156 9.52 20.37 -16.11
#